data_75696159975fc737f9f897b33b587862
#
_entry.id   75696159975fc737f9f897b33b587862
#
_cell.length_a   1.000
_cell.length_b   1.000
_cell.length_c   1.000
_cell.angle_alpha   90.00
_cell.angle_beta   90.00
_cell.angle_gamma   90.00
#
_symmetry.space_group_name_H-M   'P 1'
#
loop_
_entity.id
_entity.type
_entity.pdbx_description
1 polymer ?
#
loop_
_entity_poly.entity_id
_entity_poly.type
_entity_poly.pdbx_seq_one_letter_code
_entity_poly.pdbx_strand_id
1 'polypeptide(L)'
;MKFTWGTGIFLFLALFLAGSAVFIVFATRQQVNLVHKDYYEKGVDYSEQMRVNERSEPFSNALETRSTNKQFLINIQQSLAEKIDSGSVLMFRPSDNTKDISAKLSARASQLEFDKSALISGRYILKFTWYSDGLKYEIDRTVNVQ
;
A
#
# COMPACT_ATOMS: atom_id res chain seq x y z
N MET A 1 -18.93 22.99 -53.03
CA MET A 1 -18.85 21.55 -52.71
C MET A 1 -20.23 21.12 -52.26
N LYS A 2 -20.85 20.13 -52.93
CA LYS A 2 -22.16 19.60 -52.50
C LYS A 2 -21.94 18.61 -51.36
N PHE A 3 -22.48 18.91 -50.21
CA PHE A 3 -22.41 18.02 -49.04
C PHE A 3 -23.27 16.78 -49.36
N THR A 4 -22.61 15.64 -49.59
CA THR A 4 -23.29 14.38 -49.86
C THR A 4 -23.45 13.58 -48.58
N TRP A 5 -24.43 12.72 -48.47
CA TRP A 5 -24.65 11.86 -47.29
C TRP A 5 -23.42 11.04 -46.93
N GLY A 6 -22.65 10.55 -47.91
CA GLY A 6 -21.40 9.87 -47.72
C GLY A 6 -20.31 10.73 -47.03
N THR A 7 -20.23 12.01 -47.36
CA THR A 7 -19.31 12.97 -46.71
C THR A 7 -19.65 13.16 -45.24
N GLY A 8 -20.94 13.16 -44.89
CA GLY A 8 -21.39 13.25 -43.50
C GLY A 8 -20.98 12.04 -42.67
N ILE A 9 -21.17 10.82 -43.21
CA ILE A 9 -20.74 9.58 -42.56
C ILE A 9 -19.20 9.55 -42.37
N PHE A 10 -18.46 9.93 -43.41
CA PHE A 10 -16.99 9.96 -43.32
C PHE A 10 -16.51 10.93 -42.23
N LEU A 11 -17.06 12.11 -42.14
CA LEU A 11 -16.73 13.09 -41.10
C LEU A 11 -17.06 12.57 -39.69
N PHE A 12 -18.23 11.93 -39.55
CA PHE A 12 -18.63 11.35 -38.28
C PHE A 12 -17.65 10.25 -37.82
N LEU A 13 -17.30 9.33 -38.74
CA LEU A 13 -16.35 8.27 -38.43
C LEU A 13 -14.95 8.81 -38.12
N ALA A 14 -14.47 9.80 -38.86
CA ALA A 14 -13.20 10.45 -38.62
C ALA A 14 -13.17 11.11 -37.23
N LEU A 15 -14.20 11.82 -36.85
CA LEU A 15 -14.35 12.45 -35.54
C LEU A 15 -14.43 11.41 -34.42
N PHE A 16 -15.18 10.34 -34.64
CA PHE A 16 -15.29 9.23 -33.68
C PHE A 16 -13.95 8.54 -33.43
N LEU A 17 -13.20 8.23 -34.49
CA LEU A 17 -11.87 7.63 -34.37
C LEU A 17 -10.87 8.56 -33.68
N ALA A 18 -10.90 9.87 -34.00
CA ALA A 18 -10.05 10.85 -33.34
C ALA A 18 -10.38 10.94 -31.83
N GLY A 19 -11.65 11.00 -31.47
CA GLY A 19 -12.10 11.00 -30.07
C GLY A 19 -11.70 9.72 -29.33
N SER A 20 -11.85 8.56 -29.99
CA SER A 20 -11.42 7.29 -29.42
C SER A 20 -9.90 7.23 -29.20
N ALA A 21 -9.11 7.75 -30.11
CA ALA A 21 -7.65 7.80 -29.94
C ALA A 21 -7.24 8.68 -28.75
N VAL A 22 -7.86 9.86 -28.61
CA VAL A 22 -7.64 10.74 -27.44
C VAL A 22 -8.01 10.03 -26.13
N PHE A 23 -9.14 9.33 -26.12
CA PHE A 23 -9.58 8.59 -24.94
C PHE A 23 -8.61 7.47 -24.57
N ILE A 24 -8.10 6.71 -25.56
CA ILE A 24 -7.09 5.66 -25.33
C ILE A 24 -5.82 6.26 -24.73
N VAL A 25 -5.30 7.35 -25.30
CA VAL A 25 -4.12 8.03 -24.78
C VAL A 25 -4.35 8.53 -23.35
N PHE A 26 -5.52 9.07 -23.06
CA PHE A 26 -5.89 9.48 -21.70
C PHE A 26 -5.93 8.27 -20.75
N ALA A 27 -6.61 7.18 -21.15
CA ALA A 27 -6.73 5.97 -20.34
C ALA A 27 -5.37 5.30 -20.05
N THR A 28 -4.45 5.27 -21.03
CA THR A 28 -3.11 4.70 -20.85
C THR A 28 -2.19 5.56 -19.97
N ARG A 29 -2.48 6.84 -19.84
CA ARG A 29 -1.76 7.76 -18.94
C ARG A 29 -2.27 7.72 -17.50
N GLN A 30 -3.44 7.14 -17.26
CA GLN A 30 -3.95 6.91 -15.91
C GLN A 30 -3.07 5.84 -15.25
N GLN A 31 -2.34 6.24 -14.23
CA GLN A 31 -1.64 5.29 -13.36
C GLN A 31 -2.70 4.57 -12.53
N VAL A 32 -3.09 3.38 -12.98
CA VAL A 32 -3.84 2.46 -12.13
C VAL A 32 -2.85 1.94 -11.11
N ASN A 33 -2.93 2.46 -9.90
CA ASN A 33 -2.20 1.91 -8.75
C ASN A 33 -2.74 0.52 -8.47
N LEU A 34 -2.19 -0.48 -9.14
CA LEU A 34 -2.41 -1.88 -8.78
C LEU A 34 -1.85 -2.04 -7.38
N VAL A 35 -2.73 -2.29 -6.43
CA VAL A 35 -2.46 -2.37 -4.98
C VAL A 35 -1.34 -3.37 -4.63
N HIS A 36 -0.98 -4.27 -5.55
CA HIS A 36 0.18 -5.16 -5.45
C HIS A 36 0.61 -5.63 -6.84
N LYS A 37 1.87 -5.38 -7.23
CA LYS A 37 2.52 -6.04 -8.37
C LYS A 37 2.59 -7.57 -8.20
N ASP A 38 2.50 -8.04 -6.95
CA ASP A 38 2.69 -9.44 -6.56
C ASP A 38 1.38 -10.19 -6.29
N TYR A 39 0.23 -9.70 -6.81
CA TYR A 39 -1.06 -10.34 -6.56
C TYR A 39 -1.12 -11.78 -7.10
N TYR A 40 -0.41 -12.05 -8.22
CA TYR A 40 -0.34 -13.39 -8.81
C TYR A 40 0.63 -14.32 -8.08
N GLU A 41 1.70 -13.83 -7.49
CA GLU A 41 2.59 -14.63 -6.65
C GLU A 41 1.93 -14.97 -5.30
N LYS A 42 1.09 -14.08 -4.76
CA LYS A 42 0.31 -14.33 -3.53
C LYS A 42 -0.84 -15.33 -3.70
N GLY A 43 -1.32 -15.57 -4.91
CA GLY A 43 -2.36 -16.58 -5.20
C GLY A 43 -1.90 -18.01 -4.96
N VAL A 44 -0.61 -18.28 -5.04
CA VAL A 44 -0.03 -19.61 -4.83
C VAL A 44 0.14 -19.92 -3.34
N ASP A 45 0.12 -18.91 -2.46
CA ASP A 45 0.44 -19.11 -1.03
C ASP A 45 -0.65 -18.65 -0.05
N TYR A 46 -1.92 -18.79 -0.46
CA TYR A 46 -3.06 -18.49 0.42
C TYR A 46 -2.97 -19.29 1.75
N SER A 47 -2.50 -20.55 1.67
CA SER A 47 -2.33 -21.39 2.85
C SER A 47 -1.23 -20.88 3.78
N GLU A 48 -0.11 -20.37 3.23
CA GLU A 48 0.94 -19.79 4.07
C GLU A 48 0.49 -18.44 4.66
N GLN A 49 -0.24 -17.62 3.91
CA GLN A 49 -0.79 -16.37 4.45
C GLN A 49 -1.78 -16.64 5.60
N MET A 50 -2.61 -17.68 5.51
CA MET A 50 -3.48 -18.09 6.62
C MET A 50 -2.67 -18.48 7.85
N ARG A 51 -1.59 -19.24 7.69
CA ARG A 51 -0.68 -19.60 8.79
C ARG A 51 0.03 -18.38 9.38
N VAL A 52 0.45 -17.43 8.53
CA VAL A 52 1.03 -16.15 8.98
C VAL A 52 0.03 -15.37 9.83
N ASN A 53 -1.21 -15.27 9.38
CA ASN A 53 -2.26 -14.55 10.09
C ASN A 53 -2.57 -15.23 11.44
N GLU A 54 -2.75 -16.56 11.45
CA GLU A 54 -3.06 -17.33 12.64
C GLU A 54 -1.96 -17.20 13.71
N ARG A 55 -0.68 -17.33 13.31
CA ARG A 55 0.44 -17.17 14.26
C ARG A 55 0.67 -15.74 14.71
N SER A 56 0.20 -14.74 13.93
CA SER A 56 0.31 -13.32 14.25
C SER A 56 -0.82 -12.80 15.14
N GLU A 57 -1.97 -13.49 15.17
CA GLU A 57 -3.16 -13.08 15.91
C GLU A 57 -2.92 -12.76 17.40
N PRO A 58 -2.14 -13.54 18.17
CA PRO A 58 -1.84 -13.24 19.57
C PRO A 58 -1.16 -11.87 19.77
N PHE A 59 -0.52 -11.35 18.74
CA PHE A 59 0.20 -10.08 18.76
C PHE A 59 -0.59 -8.92 18.16
N SER A 60 -1.84 -9.14 17.75
CA SER A 60 -2.68 -8.12 17.09
C SER A 60 -2.80 -6.81 17.87
N ASN A 61 -2.75 -6.87 19.21
CA ASN A 61 -2.80 -5.71 20.09
C ASN A 61 -1.44 -5.28 20.65
N ALA A 62 -0.35 -5.86 20.17
CA ALA A 62 1.00 -5.55 20.68
C ALA A 62 1.61 -4.27 20.11
N LEU A 63 0.91 -3.58 19.22
CA LEU A 63 1.35 -2.32 18.60
C LEU A 63 0.47 -1.18 19.09
N GLU A 64 1.08 -0.12 19.59
CA GLU A 64 0.41 1.14 19.91
C GLU A 64 0.97 2.25 19.04
N THR A 65 0.09 3.06 18.46
CA THR A 65 0.48 4.20 17.63
C THR A 65 0.15 5.51 18.33
N ARG A 66 1.09 6.45 18.30
CA ARG A 66 0.92 7.82 18.81
C ARG A 66 1.37 8.83 17.77
N SER A 67 0.57 9.85 17.54
CA SER A 67 0.94 10.99 16.70
C SER A 67 1.24 12.19 17.59
N THR A 68 2.43 12.74 17.44
CA THR A 68 2.84 14.02 18.06
C THR A 68 2.86 15.11 16.98
N ASN A 69 3.21 16.34 17.33
CA ASN A 69 3.31 17.43 16.34
C ASN A 69 4.44 17.23 15.32
N LYS A 70 5.49 16.47 15.67
CA LYS A 70 6.68 16.28 14.82
C LYS A 70 6.89 14.85 14.34
N GLN A 71 6.38 13.86 15.08
CA GLN A 71 6.69 12.45 14.83
C GLN A 71 5.44 11.58 14.94
N PHE A 72 5.42 10.53 14.15
CA PHE A 72 4.50 9.41 14.28
C PHE A 72 5.27 8.23 14.90
N LEU A 73 4.82 7.81 16.07
CA LEU A 73 5.49 6.80 16.90
C LEU A 73 4.72 5.49 16.85
N ILE A 74 5.44 4.39 16.72
CA ILE A 74 4.90 3.04 16.86
C ILE A 74 5.62 2.41 18.03
N ASN A 75 4.90 2.21 19.13
CA ASN A 75 5.41 1.49 20.29
C ASN A 75 5.09 0.00 20.16
N ILE A 76 6.06 -0.82 20.40
CA ILE A 76 5.98 -2.28 20.34
C ILE A 76 6.03 -2.79 21.77
N GLN A 77 5.04 -3.56 22.17
CA GLN A 77 5.04 -4.17 23.50
C GLN A 77 6.27 -5.05 23.68
N GLN A 78 6.84 -5.07 24.89
CA GLN A 78 8.06 -5.79 25.20
C GLN A 78 7.97 -7.29 24.88
N SER A 79 6.82 -7.90 25.12
CA SER A 79 6.54 -9.30 24.81
C SER A 79 6.69 -9.66 23.33
N LEU A 80 6.40 -8.70 22.43
CA LEU A 80 6.62 -8.83 21.00
C LEU A 80 8.06 -8.43 20.64
N ALA A 81 8.56 -7.32 21.19
CA ALA A 81 9.88 -6.80 20.88
C ALA A 81 10.99 -7.86 21.11
N GLU A 82 10.90 -8.64 22.18
CA GLU A 82 11.84 -9.71 22.50
C GLU A 82 11.87 -10.86 21.48
N LYS A 83 10.79 -11.01 20.71
CA LYS A 83 10.65 -12.06 19.68
C LYS A 83 11.05 -11.59 18.28
N ILE A 84 11.38 -10.34 18.10
CA ILE A 84 11.74 -9.79 16.80
C ILE A 84 13.22 -10.02 16.53
N ASP A 85 13.53 -10.85 15.55
CA ASP A 85 14.88 -11.01 15.01
C ASP A 85 15.20 -9.95 13.97
N SER A 86 14.27 -9.71 13.07
CA SER A 86 14.35 -8.72 12.01
C SER A 86 12.95 -8.42 11.46
N GLY A 87 12.82 -7.35 10.68
CA GLY A 87 11.54 -7.04 10.05
C GLY A 87 11.53 -5.74 9.30
N SER A 88 10.33 -5.33 8.91
CA SER A 88 10.08 -4.05 8.26
C SER A 88 8.68 -3.53 8.58
N VAL A 89 8.55 -2.23 8.54
CA VAL A 89 7.28 -1.54 8.66
C VAL A 89 7.05 -0.76 7.38
N LEU A 90 5.87 -0.93 6.79
CA LEU A 90 5.43 -0.18 5.63
C LEU A 90 4.18 0.63 6.01
N MET A 91 4.28 1.94 5.86
CA MET A 91 3.15 2.87 5.91
C MET A 91 2.58 2.99 4.51
N PHE A 92 1.63 2.11 4.18
CA PHE A 92 1.00 2.06 2.86
C PHE A 92 -0.15 3.08 2.78
N ARG A 93 -0.12 3.91 1.72
CA ARG A 93 -1.17 4.88 1.45
C ARG A 93 -2.05 4.41 0.29
N PRO A 94 -3.30 3.96 0.52
CA PRO A 94 -4.16 3.44 -0.54
C PRO A 94 -4.50 4.44 -1.64
N SER A 95 -4.46 5.75 -1.34
CA SER A 95 -4.78 6.82 -2.28
C SER A 95 -3.60 7.20 -3.20
N ASP A 96 -2.35 6.89 -2.81
CA ASP A 96 -1.14 7.26 -3.56
C ASP A 96 0.05 6.45 -3.08
N ASN A 97 0.41 5.39 -3.80
CA ASN A 97 1.54 4.51 -3.46
C ASN A 97 2.92 5.17 -3.62
N THR A 98 3.00 6.31 -4.29
CA THR A 98 4.26 7.07 -4.39
C THR A 98 4.65 7.72 -3.06
N LYS A 99 3.74 7.70 -2.09
CA LYS A 99 3.91 8.25 -0.73
C LYS A 99 4.02 7.17 0.33
N ASP A 100 4.26 5.93 -0.08
CA ASP A 100 4.55 4.84 0.84
C ASP A 100 5.91 5.05 1.48
N ILE A 101 5.97 4.84 2.79
CA ILE A 101 7.21 4.98 3.56
C ILE A 101 7.49 3.66 4.25
N SER A 102 8.71 3.17 4.10
CA SER A 102 9.16 1.94 4.75
C SER A 102 10.31 2.21 5.70
N ALA A 103 10.34 1.47 6.81
CA ALA A 103 11.44 1.45 7.75
C ALA A 103 11.84 0.01 8.08
N LYS A 104 13.14 -0.22 8.25
CA LYS A 104 13.63 -1.52 8.71
C LYS A 104 13.45 -1.63 10.23
N LEU A 105 13.08 -2.81 10.68
CA LEU A 105 12.95 -3.14 12.09
C LEU A 105 14.19 -3.91 12.53
N SER A 106 14.91 -3.36 13.49
CA SER A 106 16.05 -4.03 14.10
C SER A 106 15.59 -5.06 15.13
N ALA A 107 16.44 -6.02 15.44
CA ALA A 107 16.19 -6.98 16.50
C ALA A 107 15.87 -6.26 17.83
N ARG A 108 14.87 -6.75 18.54
CA ARG A 108 14.40 -6.24 19.82
C ARG A 108 14.01 -4.77 19.84
N ALA A 109 13.64 -4.21 18.69
CA ALA A 109 13.17 -2.84 18.63
C ALA A 109 11.85 -2.70 19.44
N SER A 110 11.83 -1.76 20.37
CA SER A 110 10.66 -1.44 21.19
C SER A 110 9.87 -0.24 20.66
N GLN A 111 10.46 0.52 19.74
CA GLN A 111 9.86 1.73 19.18
C GLN A 111 10.38 2.00 17.78
N LEU A 112 9.51 2.52 16.93
CA LEU A 112 9.84 3.09 15.62
C LEU A 112 9.29 4.50 15.52
N GLU A 113 10.06 5.37 14.87
CA GLU A 113 9.73 6.78 14.68
C GLU A 113 9.72 7.12 13.19
N PHE A 114 8.67 7.80 12.76
CA PHE A 114 8.58 8.38 11.43
C PHE A 114 8.48 9.90 11.57
N ASP A 115 9.29 10.61 10.80
CA ASP A 115 9.18 12.07 10.72
C ASP A 115 7.84 12.42 10.06
N LYS A 116 7.05 13.25 10.74
CA LYS A 116 5.74 13.67 10.26
C LYS A 116 5.83 14.57 9.02
N SER A 117 6.97 15.22 8.80
CA SER A 117 7.22 15.98 7.58
C SER A 117 7.26 15.12 6.31
N ALA A 118 7.58 13.83 6.45
CA ALA A 118 7.57 12.84 5.37
C ALA A 118 6.18 12.20 5.16
N LEU A 119 5.28 12.35 6.12
CA LEU A 119 3.92 11.79 6.09
C LEU A 119 2.90 12.86 5.70
N ILE A 120 2.03 12.55 4.77
CA ILE A 120 0.89 13.42 4.42
C ILE A 120 -0.28 13.04 5.31
N SER A 121 -0.99 14.03 5.89
CA SER A 121 -2.19 13.77 6.68
C SER A 121 -3.19 12.87 5.93
N GLY A 122 -3.79 11.93 6.65
CA GLY A 122 -4.77 11.01 6.09
C GLY A 122 -4.62 9.58 6.58
N ARG A 123 -5.35 8.68 5.91
CA ARG A 123 -5.41 7.26 6.26
C ARG A 123 -4.24 6.49 5.63
N TYR A 124 -3.56 5.70 6.46
CA TYR A 124 -2.56 4.72 6.06
C TYR A 124 -2.94 3.33 6.55
N ILE A 125 -2.42 2.32 5.88
CA ILE A 125 -2.39 0.95 6.36
C ILE A 125 -0.96 0.68 6.81
N LEU A 126 -0.77 0.54 8.11
CA LEU A 126 0.48 0.12 8.72
C LEU A 126 0.61 -1.38 8.52
N LYS A 127 1.58 -1.81 7.73
CA LYS A 127 1.95 -3.20 7.53
C LYS A 127 3.21 -3.48 8.33
N PHE A 128 3.07 -4.25 9.37
CA PHE A 128 4.14 -4.62 10.28
C PHE A 128 4.52 -6.07 10.05
N THR A 129 5.68 -6.29 9.45
CA THR A 129 6.20 -7.63 9.14
C THR A 129 7.45 -7.89 9.96
N TRP A 130 7.51 -9.04 10.64
CA TRP A 130 8.73 -9.44 11.36
C TRP A 130 8.99 -10.93 11.20
N TYR A 131 10.20 -11.30 11.56
CA TYR A 131 10.65 -12.69 11.62
C TYR A 131 11.05 -13.03 13.05
N SER A 132 10.68 -14.21 13.49
CA SER A 132 11.03 -14.80 14.76
C SER A 132 11.28 -16.29 14.54
N ASP A 133 12.45 -16.79 14.94
CA ASP A 133 12.85 -18.19 14.74
C ASP A 133 12.69 -18.68 13.29
N GLY A 134 12.97 -17.82 12.32
CA GLY A 134 12.82 -18.11 10.89
C GLY A 134 11.40 -18.13 10.36
N LEU A 135 10.38 -17.89 11.18
CA LEU A 135 8.98 -17.80 10.79
C LEU A 135 8.58 -16.34 10.53
N LYS A 136 7.80 -16.13 9.47
CA LYS A 136 7.23 -14.83 9.12
C LYS A 136 5.96 -14.57 9.92
N TYR A 137 5.81 -13.35 10.42
CA TYR A 137 4.63 -12.80 11.06
C TYR A 137 4.23 -11.49 10.38
N GLU A 138 2.95 -11.16 10.40
CA GLU A 138 2.45 -9.93 9.77
C GLU A 138 1.21 -9.40 10.51
N ILE A 139 1.18 -8.11 10.77
CA ILE A 139 0.01 -7.40 11.32
C ILE A 139 -0.27 -6.20 10.44
N ASP A 140 -1.50 -6.12 9.94
CA ASP A 140 -2.00 -4.96 9.22
C ASP A 140 -2.91 -4.13 10.14
N ARG A 141 -2.67 -2.83 10.24
CA ARG A 141 -3.48 -1.92 11.04
C ARG A 141 -3.78 -0.62 10.30
N THR A 142 -5.04 -0.23 10.27
CA THR A 142 -5.40 1.11 9.78
C THR A 142 -5.05 2.17 10.80
N VAL A 143 -4.29 3.18 10.39
CA VAL A 143 -3.88 4.33 11.21
C VAL A 143 -4.22 5.63 10.51
N ASN A 144 -4.47 6.68 11.29
CA ASN A 144 -4.74 8.02 10.80
C ASN A 144 -3.59 8.95 11.24
N VAL A 145 -2.93 9.57 10.27
CA VAL A 145 -1.92 10.61 10.50
C VAL A 145 -2.63 11.96 10.43
N GLN A 146 -2.66 12.69 11.53
CA GLN A 146 -3.27 14.03 11.65
C GLN A 146 -2.20 15.11 11.74
#